data_d31758ef534d692af8917e636a33df82
#
_entry.id   d31758ef534d692af8917e636a33df82
#
_cell.length_a   1.000
_cell.length_b   1.000
_cell.length_c   1.000
_cell.angle_alpha   90.00
_cell.angle_beta   90.00
_cell.angle_gamma   90.00
#
_symmetry.space_group_name_H-M   'P 1'
#
loop_
_entity.id
_entity.type
_entity.pdbx_description
1 polymer ?
#
loop_
_entity_poly.entity_id
_entity_poly.type
_entity_poly.pdbx_seq_one_letter_code
_entity_poly.pdbx_strand_id
1 'polypeptide(L)'
;MIWVGYQKHQFNKKTWLNNGIGGSEYCAIKLSDYLDLQGHDVTIVGDVKEGNFWGVKYIHYDNLLRYRGPRGLQEIHELKTYEHYDVVIATNYLNYFKHLEAAKITFSKNYFWLHNTSYYGWYRGNNMQNQEEYLKKINKIVGVSEYHRDILKGKFKALYDTPQQLNTYIHSIDNAICLDDYKNHTNESKIKNRIIWTSSPDRGLEFILDNWEDWKQAIPDLSLEICCPPYATDWFKRDISELKDVNWQGARCPNDLKREIAKAEYWIYMSGYNETYCISALEMLMGEVKCITTGTGNIKNIITPNRGVIIDMNPEYVKKVLVRDNTDKEYSDEWRSKSIKAKLWAETQNWSERVIEWCNLINE
;
A
#
# COMPACT_ATOMS: atom_id res chain seq x y z
N MET A 1 -9.18 -13.31 11.69
CA MET A 1 -9.88 -12.09 11.21
C MET A 1 -8.86 -11.01 10.83
N ILE A 2 -9.07 -10.35 9.70
CA ILE A 2 -8.33 -9.12 9.35
C ILE A 2 -9.30 -7.94 9.42
N TRP A 3 -9.02 -6.99 10.33
CA TRP A 3 -9.81 -5.76 10.49
C TRP A 3 -9.18 -4.62 9.69
N VAL A 4 -9.92 -4.06 8.70
CA VAL A 4 -9.40 -2.98 7.84
C VAL A 4 -9.95 -1.60 8.23
N GLY A 5 -11.01 -1.55 9.02
CA GLY A 5 -11.62 -0.31 9.47
C GLY A 5 -12.39 0.42 8.37
N TYR A 6 -12.50 1.75 8.52
CA TYR A 6 -13.22 2.61 7.59
C TYR A 6 -12.40 2.90 6.33
N GLN A 7 -13.09 2.85 5.19
CA GLN A 7 -12.55 3.26 3.90
C GLN A 7 -13.51 4.24 3.21
N LYS A 8 -12.98 5.12 2.36
CA LYS A 8 -13.82 6.06 1.61
C LYS A 8 -14.74 5.37 0.62
N HIS A 9 -14.28 4.25 0.07
CA HIS A 9 -15.01 3.44 -0.89
C HIS A 9 -15.03 1.99 -0.42
N GLN A 10 -16.22 1.41 -0.36
CA GLN A 10 -16.36 0.00 -0.02
C GLN A 10 -15.61 -0.89 -1.01
N PHE A 11 -14.89 -1.86 -0.48
CA PHE A 11 -14.06 -2.76 -1.28
C PHE A 11 -14.33 -4.24 -0.98
N ASN A 12 -13.94 -5.08 -1.89
CA ASN A 12 -13.69 -6.51 -1.75
C ASN A 12 -12.79 -6.95 -2.91
N LYS A 13 -12.46 -8.23 -2.98
CA LYS A 13 -11.60 -8.76 -4.05
C LYS A 13 -12.14 -8.48 -5.45
N LYS A 14 -13.46 -8.57 -5.66
CA LYS A 14 -14.09 -8.29 -6.95
C LYS A 14 -13.99 -6.81 -7.33
N THR A 15 -14.21 -5.89 -6.37
CA THR A 15 -14.05 -4.45 -6.65
C THR A 15 -12.60 -4.08 -6.92
N TRP A 16 -11.65 -4.70 -6.20
CA TRP A 16 -10.23 -4.51 -6.49
C TRP A 16 -9.87 -4.91 -7.92
N LEU A 17 -10.28 -6.12 -8.34
CA LEU A 17 -10.01 -6.63 -9.70
C LEU A 17 -10.59 -5.75 -10.81
N ASN A 18 -11.69 -5.03 -10.55
CA ASN A 18 -12.37 -4.20 -11.55
C ASN A 18 -11.90 -2.74 -11.55
N ASN A 19 -11.58 -2.17 -10.38
CA ASN A 19 -11.43 -0.72 -10.21
C ASN A 19 -10.12 -0.29 -9.54
N GLY A 20 -9.30 -1.23 -9.07
CA GLY A 20 -8.19 -0.90 -8.17
C GLY A 20 -8.67 -0.49 -6.77
N ILE A 21 -7.76 -0.35 -5.85
CA ILE A 21 -7.97 0.07 -4.44
C ILE A 21 -6.72 0.75 -3.87
N GLY A 22 -6.77 1.19 -2.62
CA GLY A 22 -5.59 1.70 -1.91
C GLY A 22 -4.60 0.62 -1.49
N GLY A 23 -3.40 1.02 -1.11
CA GLY A 23 -2.31 0.09 -0.79
C GLY A 23 -2.56 -0.77 0.46
N SER A 24 -3.17 -0.21 1.51
CA SER A 24 -3.48 -0.96 2.74
C SER A 24 -4.54 -2.02 2.52
N GLU A 25 -5.58 -1.70 1.72
CA GLU A 25 -6.62 -2.64 1.34
C GLU A 25 -6.09 -3.76 0.45
N TYR A 26 -5.21 -3.41 -0.49
CA TYR A 26 -4.49 -4.39 -1.31
C TYR A 26 -3.70 -5.36 -0.43
N CYS A 27 -2.95 -4.85 0.54
CA CYS A 27 -2.19 -5.70 1.46
C CYS A 27 -3.11 -6.63 2.27
N ALA A 28 -4.26 -6.12 2.75
CA ALA A 28 -5.21 -6.94 3.50
C ALA A 28 -5.81 -8.06 2.63
N ILE A 29 -6.17 -7.76 1.38
CA ILE A 29 -6.66 -8.78 0.42
C ILE A 29 -5.57 -9.82 0.16
N LYS A 30 -4.34 -9.40 -0.14
CA LYS A 30 -3.27 -10.35 -0.46
C LYS A 30 -2.88 -11.20 0.75
N LEU A 31 -2.73 -10.60 1.93
CA LEU A 31 -2.47 -11.38 3.13
C LEU A 31 -3.59 -12.40 3.37
N SER A 32 -4.86 -12.02 3.19
CA SER A 32 -5.99 -12.95 3.36
C SER A 32 -5.95 -14.10 2.36
N ASP A 33 -5.65 -13.81 1.08
CA ASP A 33 -5.54 -14.84 0.04
C ASP A 33 -4.44 -15.85 0.38
N TYR A 34 -3.29 -15.37 0.82
CA TYR A 34 -2.17 -16.25 1.12
C TYR A 34 -2.32 -17.00 2.45
N LEU A 35 -3.01 -16.44 3.45
CA LEU A 35 -3.38 -17.16 4.67
C LEU A 35 -4.41 -18.27 4.38
N ASP A 36 -5.41 -18.01 3.51
CA ASP A 36 -6.35 -19.02 3.04
C ASP A 36 -5.63 -20.19 2.34
N LEU A 37 -4.65 -19.87 1.48
CA LEU A 37 -3.78 -20.89 0.85
C LEU A 37 -2.94 -21.71 1.86
N GLN A 38 -2.66 -21.17 3.04
CA GLN A 38 -2.02 -21.90 4.15
C GLN A 38 -3.02 -22.70 5.00
N GLY A 39 -4.31 -22.71 4.63
CA GLY A 39 -5.36 -23.49 5.30
C GLY A 39 -6.05 -22.74 6.45
N HIS A 40 -5.87 -21.43 6.60
CA HIS A 40 -6.58 -20.65 7.59
C HIS A 40 -7.97 -20.24 7.09
N ASP A 41 -8.97 -20.27 7.96
CA ASP A 41 -10.29 -19.66 7.71
C ASP A 41 -10.21 -18.14 7.91
N VAL A 42 -10.29 -17.37 6.83
CA VAL A 42 -10.02 -15.93 6.86
C VAL A 42 -11.29 -15.10 6.65
N THR A 43 -11.53 -14.15 7.56
CA THR A 43 -12.57 -13.15 7.46
C THR A 43 -11.97 -11.75 7.41
N ILE A 44 -12.28 -10.96 6.39
CA ILE A 44 -12.00 -9.52 6.34
C ILE A 44 -13.22 -8.76 6.89
N VAL A 45 -12.98 -7.90 7.88
CA VAL A 45 -14.00 -7.01 8.45
C VAL A 45 -13.60 -5.56 8.22
N GLY A 46 -14.52 -4.76 7.70
CA GLY A 46 -14.25 -3.36 7.40
C GLY A 46 -15.41 -2.68 6.67
N ASP A 47 -15.13 -1.55 6.03
CA ASP A 47 -16.06 -0.93 5.09
C ASP A 47 -15.98 -1.66 3.74
N VAL A 48 -16.55 -2.86 3.71
CA VAL A 48 -16.44 -3.81 2.61
C VAL A 48 -17.79 -4.08 1.94
N LYS A 49 -17.76 -4.48 0.68
CA LYS A 49 -18.91 -5.14 0.04
C LYS A 49 -18.91 -6.61 0.44
N GLU A 50 -19.95 -6.99 1.18
CA GLU A 50 -20.07 -8.33 1.77
C GLU A 50 -20.12 -9.46 0.74
N GLY A 51 -19.70 -10.63 1.16
CA GLY A 51 -19.73 -11.86 0.39
C GLY A 51 -18.54 -12.79 0.67
N ASN A 52 -18.55 -13.93 0.01
CA ASN A 52 -17.44 -14.86 0.00
C ASN A 52 -16.74 -14.79 -1.36
N PHE A 53 -15.45 -14.51 -1.35
CA PHE A 53 -14.67 -14.37 -2.57
C PHE A 53 -13.37 -15.17 -2.45
N TRP A 54 -13.26 -16.25 -3.24
CA TRP A 54 -12.07 -17.11 -3.29
C TRP A 54 -11.60 -17.59 -1.91
N GLY A 55 -12.51 -18.20 -1.11
CA GLY A 55 -12.21 -18.71 0.23
C GLY A 55 -12.34 -17.69 1.35
N VAL A 56 -12.18 -16.40 1.07
CA VAL A 56 -12.21 -15.32 2.07
C VAL A 56 -13.60 -14.74 2.24
N LYS A 57 -14.06 -14.63 3.50
CA LYS A 57 -15.32 -14.00 3.87
C LYS A 57 -15.13 -12.49 4.10
N TYR A 58 -16.05 -11.67 3.59
CA TYR A 58 -16.07 -10.21 3.78
C TYR A 58 -17.32 -9.82 4.54
N ILE A 59 -17.16 -9.12 5.67
CA ILE A 59 -18.25 -8.67 6.53
C ILE A 59 -18.12 -7.16 6.73
N HIS A 60 -19.19 -6.41 6.44
CA HIS A 60 -19.24 -4.99 6.74
C HIS A 60 -19.28 -4.77 8.27
N TYR A 61 -18.44 -3.86 8.80
CA TYR A 61 -18.33 -3.69 10.26
C TYR A 61 -19.66 -3.25 10.91
N ASP A 62 -20.54 -2.54 10.22
CA ASP A 62 -21.88 -2.21 10.72
C ASP A 62 -22.75 -3.45 10.98
N ASN A 63 -22.53 -4.53 10.23
CA ASN A 63 -23.28 -5.75 10.43
C ASN A 63 -22.85 -6.47 11.72
N LEU A 64 -21.61 -6.34 12.15
CA LEU A 64 -21.20 -6.75 13.49
C LEU A 64 -21.92 -5.96 14.59
N LEU A 65 -22.30 -4.70 14.32
CA LEU A 65 -22.95 -3.79 15.27
C LEU A 65 -24.48 -3.81 15.19
N ARG A 66 -25.07 -4.02 14.00
CA ARG A 66 -26.53 -4.02 13.77
C ARG A 66 -27.26 -5.08 14.57
N TYR A 67 -26.59 -6.16 14.92
CA TYR A 67 -27.15 -7.21 15.76
C TYR A 67 -27.43 -6.78 17.22
N ARG A 68 -27.22 -5.49 17.59
CA ARG A 68 -27.38 -5.00 18.96
C ARG A 68 -28.01 -3.63 19.12
N GLY A 69 -28.55 -3.05 18.07
CA GLY A 69 -29.35 -1.83 18.22
C GLY A 69 -30.70 -2.14 18.87
N PRO A 70 -31.29 -1.19 19.65
CA PRO A 70 -32.58 -1.40 20.32
C PRO A 70 -33.76 -1.65 19.39
N ARG A 71 -33.59 -1.59 18.08
CA ARG A 71 -34.60 -1.84 17.07
C ARG A 71 -34.45 -3.20 16.32
N GLY A 72 -33.38 -3.97 16.62
CA GLY A 72 -33.04 -5.18 15.87
C GLY A 72 -33.39 -6.50 16.54
N LEU A 73 -34.39 -6.55 17.40
CA LEU A 73 -34.71 -7.74 18.20
C LEU A 73 -35.47 -8.85 17.46
N GLN A 74 -35.84 -8.71 16.19
CA GLN A 74 -36.73 -9.68 15.53
C GLN A 74 -36.10 -10.56 14.44
N GLU A 75 -34.90 -10.30 13.97
CA GLU A 75 -34.30 -11.11 12.88
C GLU A 75 -33.01 -11.85 13.26
N ILE A 76 -32.68 -11.91 14.54
CA ILE A 76 -31.36 -12.38 15.04
C ILE A 76 -31.32 -13.90 15.30
N HIS A 77 -32.30 -14.67 14.91
CA HIS A 77 -32.35 -16.08 15.30
C HIS A 77 -31.37 -17.01 14.58
N GLU A 78 -30.63 -16.55 13.56
CA GLU A 78 -29.72 -17.44 12.80
C GLU A 78 -28.23 -17.14 12.88
N LEU A 79 -27.78 -16.03 13.41
CA LEU A 79 -26.37 -15.82 13.71
C LEU A 79 -26.11 -15.97 15.21
N LYS A 80 -26.18 -17.22 15.66
CA LYS A 80 -25.56 -17.64 16.91
C LYS A 80 -24.05 -17.49 16.78
N THR A 81 -23.52 -16.35 17.08
CA THR A 81 -22.08 -16.29 17.10
C THR A 81 -21.59 -15.51 18.28
N TYR A 82 -21.28 -16.22 19.29
CA TYR A 82 -20.09 -15.91 20.05
C TYR A 82 -18.92 -16.36 19.17
N GLU A 83 -18.64 -15.60 18.10
CA GLU A 83 -17.53 -15.90 17.25
C GLU A 83 -16.27 -15.66 18.06
N HIS A 84 -15.47 -16.68 18.14
CA HIS A 84 -14.11 -16.61 18.63
C HIS A 84 -13.17 -16.67 17.44
N TYR A 85 -12.21 -15.74 17.40
CA TYR A 85 -11.13 -15.78 16.43
C TYR A 85 -9.83 -16.11 17.12
N ASP A 86 -9.08 -17.09 16.63
CA ASP A 86 -7.75 -17.37 17.17
C ASP A 86 -6.86 -16.13 17.05
N VAL A 87 -6.97 -15.42 15.92
CA VAL A 87 -6.15 -14.23 15.62
C VAL A 87 -6.98 -13.10 15.03
N VAL A 88 -6.73 -11.88 15.51
CA VAL A 88 -7.19 -10.62 14.91
C VAL A 88 -5.98 -9.80 14.45
N ILE A 89 -5.93 -9.45 13.17
CA ILE A 89 -4.94 -8.50 12.60
C ILE A 89 -5.71 -7.23 12.26
N ALA A 90 -5.46 -6.13 12.98
CA ALA A 90 -6.14 -4.86 12.77
C ALA A 90 -5.22 -3.84 12.08
N THR A 91 -5.70 -3.23 10.98
CA THR A 91 -4.92 -2.22 10.26
C THR A 91 -5.25 -0.82 10.77
N ASN A 92 -4.24 -0.01 11.09
CA ASN A 92 -4.29 1.43 11.36
C ASN A 92 -5.31 1.95 12.40
N TYR A 93 -6.42 1.24 12.68
CA TYR A 93 -7.52 1.70 13.50
C TYR A 93 -7.63 0.93 14.82
N LEU A 94 -7.36 1.60 15.93
CA LEU A 94 -7.40 0.99 17.28
C LEU A 94 -8.84 0.74 17.76
N ASN A 95 -9.82 1.39 17.15
CA ASN A 95 -11.23 1.28 17.52
C ASN A 95 -11.82 -0.13 17.28
N TYR A 96 -11.09 -1.05 16.64
CA TYR A 96 -11.54 -2.44 16.48
C TYR A 96 -11.88 -3.09 17.82
N PHE A 97 -11.14 -2.78 18.89
CA PHE A 97 -11.44 -3.27 20.22
C PHE A 97 -12.90 -2.97 20.64
N LYS A 98 -13.34 -1.72 20.48
CA LYS A 98 -14.71 -1.33 20.85
C LYS A 98 -15.76 -2.01 19.99
N HIS A 99 -15.49 -2.21 18.71
CA HIS A 99 -16.40 -2.93 17.81
C HIS A 99 -16.50 -4.41 18.20
N LEU A 100 -15.39 -5.07 18.49
CA LEU A 100 -15.39 -6.46 18.91
C LEU A 100 -16.02 -6.64 20.29
N GLU A 101 -15.73 -5.76 21.27
CA GLU A 101 -16.39 -5.74 22.58
C GLU A 101 -17.91 -5.57 22.46
N ALA A 102 -18.37 -4.60 21.64
CA ALA A 102 -19.79 -4.37 21.40
C ALA A 102 -20.46 -5.56 20.70
N ALA A 103 -19.77 -6.23 19.81
CA ALA A 103 -20.24 -7.44 19.13
C ALA A 103 -20.07 -8.72 19.98
N LYS A 104 -19.47 -8.64 21.19
CA LYS A 104 -19.09 -9.79 22.05
C LYS A 104 -18.26 -10.84 21.31
N ILE A 105 -17.46 -10.42 20.35
CA ILE A 105 -16.49 -11.24 19.65
C ILE A 105 -15.24 -11.34 20.51
N THR A 106 -14.74 -12.54 20.71
CA THR A 106 -13.53 -12.82 21.46
C THR A 106 -12.38 -13.24 20.54
N PHE A 107 -11.14 -13.11 21.01
CA PHE A 107 -9.97 -13.54 20.27
C PHE A 107 -8.86 -14.01 21.21
N SER A 108 -7.97 -14.86 20.73
CA SER A 108 -6.82 -15.35 21.51
C SER A 108 -5.62 -14.43 21.37
N LYS A 109 -5.29 -13.98 20.16
CA LYS A 109 -4.17 -13.09 19.87
C LYS A 109 -4.62 -11.94 19.00
N ASN A 110 -3.95 -10.78 19.11
CA ASN A 110 -4.19 -9.62 18.27
C ASN A 110 -2.88 -8.95 17.86
N TYR A 111 -2.88 -8.48 16.59
CA TYR A 111 -1.77 -7.81 15.96
C TYR A 111 -2.24 -6.47 15.41
N PHE A 112 -1.49 -5.40 15.67
CA PHE A 112 -1.81 -4.09 15.16
C PHE A 112 -0.89 -3.75 13.99
N TRP A 113 -1.38 -3.96 12.78
CA TRP A 113 -0.64 -3.80 11.53
C TRP A 113 -0.75 -2.38 11.01
N LEU A 114 0.31 -1.61 11.15
CA LEU A 114 0.34 -0.20 10.80
C LEU A 114 0.94 0.00 9.41
N HIS A 115 0.23 0.71 8.55
CA HIS A 115 0.66 1.13 7.21
C HIS A 115 1.09 2.60 7.18
N ASN A 116 0.72 3.40 8.18
CA ASN A 116 1.01 4.82 8.29
C ASN A 116 1.89 5.12 9.50
N THR A 117 2.59 6.24 9.48
CA THR A 117 3.36 6.74 10.65
C THR A 117 2.48 7.10 11.84
N SER A 118 1.16 7.14 11.64
CA SER A 118 0.15 7.37 12.68
C SER A 118 -0.91 6.28 12.66
N TYR A 119 -1.46 5.98 13.82
CA TYR A 119 -2.65 5.16 13.96
C TYR A 119 -3.86 6.04 14.30
N TYR A 120 -5.04 5.51 14.10
CA TYR A 120 -6.29 6.19 14.38
C TYR A 120 -7.00 5.54 15.57
N GLY A 121 -7.22 6.32 16.64
CA GLY A 121 -7.99 5.87 17.81
C GLY A 121 -9.48 5.75 17.51
N TRP A 122 -9.98 6.63 16.64
CA TRP A 122 -11.38 6.67 16.24
C TRP A 122 -11.54 7.22 14.82
N TYR A 123 -12.64 6.82 14.16
CA TYR A 123 -13.01 7.38 12.88
C TYR A 123 -13.63 8.79 13.06
N ARG A 124 -13.34 9.71 12.13
CA ARG A 124 -13.83 11.10 12.08
C ARG A 124 -13.45 12.02 13.25
N GLY A 125 -12.23 11.94 13.74
CA GLY A 125 -11.67 12.93 14.65
C GLY A 125 -12.11 12.80 16.10
N ASN A 126 -12.94 11.84 16.45
CA ASN A 126 -13.24 11.52 17.84
C ASN A 126 -12.10 10.71 18.44
N ASN A 127 -11.37 11.29 19.36
CA ASN A 127 -10.33 10.57 20.08
C ASN A 127 -10.95 9.49 20.97
N MET A 128 -10.42 8.27 20.87
CA MET A 128 -10.75 7.19 21.75
C MET A 128 -10.19 7.49 23.15
N GLN A 129 -11.05 7.53 24.16
CA GLN A 129 -10.58 7.61 25.55
C GLN A 129 -9.82 6.32 25.89
N ASN A 130 -8.80 6.42 26.73
CA ASN A 130 -8.01 5.28 27.21
C ASN A 130 -7.26 4.52 26.10
N GLN A 131 -6.79 5.21 25.04
CA GLN A 131 -6.05 4.57 23.95
C GLN A 131 -4.84 3.77 24.45
N GLU A 132 -4.15 4.27 25.46
CA GLU A 132 -2.99 3.61 26.07
C GLU A 132 -3.35 2.25 26.68
N GLU A 133 -4.51 2.14 27.32
CA GLU A 133 -5.00 0.87 27.87
C GLU A 133 -5.23 -0.18 26.77
N TYR A 134 -5.81 0.24 25.63
CA TYR A 134 -6.01 -0.67 24.49
C TYR A 134 -4.69 -1.03 23.82
N LEU A 135 -3.76 -0.10 23.69
CA LEU A 135 -2.42 -0.38 23.13
C LEU A 135 -1.67 -1.43 23.96
N LYS A 136 -1.81 -1.40 25.29
CA LYS A 136 -1.21 -2.42 26.20
C LYS A 136 -1.85 -3.81 26.07
N LYS A 137 -3.06 -3.92 25.48
CA LYS A 137 -3.72 -5.21 25.19
C LYS A 137 -3.30 -5.84 23.86
N ILE A 138 -2.48 -5.16 23.05
CA ILE A 138 -1.99 -5.66 21.77
C ILE A 138 -0.83 -6.60 22.01
N ASN A 139 -0.86 -7.77 21.38
CA ASN A 139 0.25 -8.74 21.45
C ASN A 139 1.49 -8.23 20.73
N LYS A 140 1.34 -7.74 19.49
CA LYS A 140 2.44 -7.18 18.71
C LYS A 140 1.94 -6.02 17.84
N ILE A 141 2.78 -5.00 17.66
CA ILE A 141 2.60 -3.95 16.68
C ILE A 141 3.51 -4.28 15.49
N VAL A 142 2.95 -4.31 14.29
CA VAL A 142 3.67 -4.72 13.08
C VAL A 142 3.73 -3.55 12.11
N GLY A 143 4.94 -3.07 11.82
CA GLY A 143 5.22 -2.10 10.77
C GLY A 143 5.40 -2.78 9.41
N VAL A 144 5.33 -2.01 8.34
CA VAL A 144 5.44 -2.50 6.96
C VAL A 144 6.85 -2.43 6.37
N SER A 145 7.85 -2.10 7.19
CA SER A 145 9.28 -2.14 6.88
C SER A 145 10.13 -1.95 8.14
N GLU A 146 11.40 -2.28 8.08
CA GLU A 146 12.37 -1.95 9.15
C GLU A 146 12.43 -0.44 9.42
N TYR A 147 12.42 0.38 8.37
CA TYR A 147 12.33 1.84 8.51
C TYR A 147 11.08 2.27 9.29
N HIS A 148 9.93 1.67 8.97
CA HIS A 148 8.68 1.96 9.67
C HIS A 148 8.71 1.46 11.11
N ARG A 149 9.28 0.27 11.35
CA ARG A 149 9.49 -0.27 12.71
C ARG A 149 10.24 0.71 13.60
N ASP A 150 11.30 1.33 13.09
CA ASP A 150 12.10 2.29 13.87
C ASP A 150 11.30 3.56 14.21
N ILE A 151 10.47 4.07 13.28
CA ILE A 151 9.53 5.16 13.56
C ILE A 151 8.54 4.75 14.66
N LEU A 152 7.98 3.54 14.57
CA LEU A 152 7.02 3.04 15.56
C LEU A 152 7.66 2.86 16.94
N LYS A 153 8.90 2.39 17.02
CA LYS A 153 9.67 2.34 18.28
C LYS A 153 9.79 3.73 18.91
N GLY A 154 10.14 4.74 18.13
CA GLY A 154 10.18 6.12 18.61
C GLY A 154 8.82 6.60 19.14
N LYS A 155 7.75 6.29 18.42
CA LYS A 155 6.38 6.70 18.75
C LYS A 155 5.83 6.02 20.00
N PHE A 156 6.08 4.74 20.18
CA PHE A 156 5.55 3.95 21.28
C PHE A 156 6.48 3.81 22.48
N LYS A 157 7.62 4.53 22.46
CA LYS A 157 8.65 4.47 23.51
C LYS A 157 8.08 4.67 24.93
N ALA A 158 7.09 5.56 25.09
CA ALA A 158 6.49 5.87 26.39
C ALA A 158 5.58 4.75 26.94
N LEU A 159 5.21 3.75 26.13
CA LEU A 159 4.32 2.65 26.52
C LEU A 159 5.07 1.46 27.13
N TYR A 160 6.41 1.43 27.02
CA TYR A 160 7.22 0.30 27.40
C TYR A 160 8.40 0.75 28.27
N ASP A 161 8.64 0.01 29.35
CA ASP A 161 9.61 0.38 30.38
C ASP A 161 11.07 0.18 29.93
N THR A 162 11.29 -0.73 29.00
CA THR A 162 12.65 -1.05 28.54
C THR A 162 12.76 -1.17 27.00
N PRO A 163 13.95 -0.90 26.42
CA PRO A 163 14.20 -1.14 25.00
C PRO A 163 13.96 -2.59 24.57
N GLN A 164 14.20 -3.56 25.46
CA GLN A 164 13.95 -4.98 25.18
C GLN A 164 12.47 -5.25 24.98
N GLN A 165 11.61 -4.76 25.89
CA GLN A 165 10.17 -4.86 25.73
C GLN A 165 9.72 -4.24 24.41
N LEU A 166 10.19 -3.01 24.10
CA LEU A 166 9.85 -2.34 22.85
C LEU A 166 10.24 -3.19 21.62
N ASN A 167 11.42 -3.80 21.61
CA ASN A 167 11.87 -4.69 20.55
C ASN A 167 11.05 -5.98 20.44
N THR A 168 10.53 -6.48 21.56
CA THR A 168 9.68 -7.68 21.59
C THR A 168 8.29 -7.41 21.04
N TYR A 169 7.76 -6.19 21.25
CA TYR A 169 6.39 -5.85 20.87
C TYR A 169 6.28 -5.21 19.49
N ILE A 170 7.33 -4.58 18.97
CA ILE A 170 7.30 -3.88 17.67
C ILE A 170 8.14 -4.66 16.66
N HIS A 171 7.44 -5.23 15.69
CA HIS A 171 7.97 -6.02 14.60
C HIS A 171 7.86 -5.29 13.27
N SER A 172 8.51 -5.79 12.25
CA SER A 172 8.25 -5.43 10.86
C SER A 172 8.05 -6.68 10.02
N ILE A 173 7.06 -6.62 9.15
CA ILE A 173 6.88 -7.53 8.03
C ILE A 173 6.66 -6.64 6.81
N ASP A 174 7.55 -6.74 5.85
CA ASP A 174 7.53 -5.89 4.67
C ASP A 174 6.26 -6.13 3.85
N ASN A 175 5.73 -5.07 3.23
CA ASN A 175 4.74 -5.24 2.19
C ASN A 175 5.38 -5.94 0.97
N ALA A 176 4.53 -6.48 0.10
CA ALA A 176 4.99 -7.27 -1.02
C ALA A 176 4.11 -7.09 -2.27
N ILE A 177 4.52 -7.71 -3.35
CA ILE A 177 3.77 -7.86 -4.58
C ILE A 177 3.35 -9.32 -4.79
N CYS A 178 2.35 -9.53 -5.64
CA CYS A 178 1.98 -10.86 -6.10
C CYS A 178 2.60 -11.09 -7.49
N LEU A 179 3.48 -12.06 -7.60
CA LEU A 179 4.18 -12.33 -8.87
C LEU A 179 3.24 -12.74 -9.99
N ASP A 180 2.14 -13.43 -9.64
CA ASP A 180 1.13 -13.84 -10.63
C ASP A 180 0.45 -12.66 -11.32
N ASP A 181 0.36 -11.51 -10.65
CA ASP A 181 -0.22 -10.29 -11.21
C ASP A 181 0.60 -9.73 -12.40
N TYR A 182 1.84 -10.20 -12.61
CA TYR A 182 2.76 -9.71 -13.65
C TYR A 182 2.99 -10.69 -14.81
N LYS A 183 2.59 -11.95 -14.68
CA LYS A 183 2.87 -13.02 -15.67
C LYS A 183 2.38 -12.67 -17.09
N ASN A 184 1.29 -11.93 -17.20
CA ASN A 184 0.69 -11.58 -18.49
C ASN A 184 1.29 -10.33 -19.15
N HIS A 185 2.23 -9.65 -18.51
CA HIS A 185 2.77 -8.34 -18.96
C HIS A 185 4.27 -8.35 -19.26
N THR A 186 4.89 -9.52 -19.29
CA THR A 186 6.34 -9.67 -19.51
C THR A 186 6.78 -9.30 -20.93
N ASN A 187 5.87 -9.24 -21.89
CA ASN A 187 6.15 -9.01 -23.32
C ASN A 187 5.74 -7.61 -23.81
N GLU A 188 5.31 -6.71 -22.91
CA GLU A 188 4.97 -5.35 -23.31
C GLU A 188 6.24 -4.57 -23.70
N SER A 189 6.19 -3.88 -24.84
CA SER A 189 7.31 -3.05 -25.29
C SER A 189 7.27 -1.70 -24.59
N LYS A 190 8.43 -1.21 -24.14
CA LYS A 190 8.58 0.13 -23.59
C LYS A 190 8.23 1.19 -24.62
N ILE A 191 7.43 2.18 -24.20
CA ILE A 191 7.20 3.40 -24.97
C ILE A 191 8.27 4.40 -24.53
N LYS A 192 9.12 4.80 -25.48
CA LYS A 192 10.22 5.72 -25.22
C LYS A 192 9.73 7.02 -24.60
N ASN A 193 10.45 7.52 -23.62
CA ASN A 193 10.16 8.76 -22.91
C ASN A 193 8.78 8.82 -22.24
N ARG A 194 8.16 7.66 -21.97
CA ARG A 194 6.89 7.60 -21.24
C ARG A 194 7.11 7.56 -19.74
N ILE A 195 6.63 8.57 -19.04
CA ILE A 195 6.57 8.62 -17.59
C ILE A 195 5.22 8.04 -17.14
N ILE A 196 5.23 7.28 -16.04
CA ILE A 196 4.00 6.83 -15.37
C ILE A 196 3.93 7.36 -13.94
N TRP A 197 2.73 7.75 -13.52
CA TRP A 197 2.37 8.06 -12.15
C TRP A 197 1.30 7.08 -11.65
N THR A 198 1.49 6.47 -10.47
CA THR A 198 0.55 5.46 -9.94
C THR A 198 0.14 5.71 -8.48
N SER A 199 0.64 6.76 -7.87
CA SER A 199 0.38 7.10 -6.46
C SER A 199 -0.72 8.17 -6.33
N SER A 200 -1.10 8.46 -5.09
CA SER A 200 -1.94 9.62 -4.78
C SER A 200 -1.23 10.92 -5.23
N PRO A 201 -1.93 11.89 -5.83
CA PRO A 201 -1.30 13.12 -6.38
C PRO A 201 -0.50 13.93 -5.36
N ASP A 202 -0.92 13.93 -4.09
CA ASP A 202 -0.23 14.61 -2.99
C ASP A 202 1.17 14.03 -2.67
N ARG A 203 1.58 12.98 -3.38
CA ARG A 203 2.90 12.36 -3.25
C ARG A 203 3.97 12.97 -4.16
N GLY A 204 3.68 14.05 -4.85
CA GLY A 204 4.64 14.78 -5.69
C GLY A 204 4.27 14.86 -7.17
N LEU A 205 3.02 14.59 -7.57
CA LEU A 205 2.56 14.75 -8.95
C LEU A 205 2.69 16.21 -9.40
N GLU A 206 2.38 17.17 -8.52
CA GLU A 206 2.49 18.61 -8.81
C GLU A 206 3.91 18.99 -9.23
N PHE A 207 4.94 18.39 -8.64
CA PHE A 207 6.33 18.64 -9.04
C PHE A 207 6.58 18.30 -10.52
N ILE A 208 5.98 17.22 -11.02
CA ILE A 208 6.10 16.86 -12.44
C ILE A 208 5.34 17.84 -13.30
N LEU A 209 4.08 18.16 -12.93
CA LEU A 209 3.21 19.02 -13.71
C LEU A 209 3.70 20.47 -13.76
N ASP A 210 4.32 20.98 -12.70
CA ASP A 210 4.88 22.34 -12.64
C ASP A 210 6.10 22.52 -13.55
N ASN A 211 6.82 21.42 -13.83
CA ASN A 211 8.02 21.46 -14.64
C ASN A 211 7.83 20.81 -16.03
N TRP A 212 6.58 20.45 -16.36
CA TRP A 212 6.27 19.68 -17.56
C TRP A 212 6.72 20.34 -18.86
N GLU A 213 6.38 21.61 -19.05
CA GLU A 213 6.68 22.36 -20.29
C GLU A 213 8.20 22.48 -20.52
N ASP A 214 8.96 22.76 -19.47
CA ASP A 214 10.42 22.85 -19.56
C ASP A 214 11.05 21.48 -19.93
N TRP A 215 10.57 20.40 -19.35
CA TRP A 215 11.05 19.07 -19.69
C TRP A 215 10.60 18.63 -21.08
N LYS A 216 9.37 18.98 -21.46
CA LYS A 216 8.81 18.71 -22.79
C LYS A 216 9.55 19.46 -23.89
N GLN A 217 10.02 20.68 -23.63
CA GLN A 217 10.86 21.43 -24.53
C GLN A 217 12.22 20.73 -24.76
N ALA A 218 12.81 20.17 -23.70
CA ALA A 218 14.08 19.44 -23.80
C ALA A 218 13.93 18.05 -24.43
N ILE A 219 12.79 17.40 -24.27
CA ILE A 219 12.48 16.05 -24.76
C ILE A 219 11.09 16.07 -25.43
N PRO A 220 10.99 16.41 -26.73
CA PRO A 220 9.71 16.64 -27.40
C PRO A 220 8.74 15.46 -27.44
N ASP A 221 9.22 14.23 -27.34
CA ASP A 221 8.43 13.00 -27.29
C ASP A 221 8.13 12.50 -25.85
N LEU A 222 8.42 13.32 -24.82
CA LEU A 222 8.05 13.01 -23.43
C LEU A 222 6.53 12.90 -23.30
N SER A 223 6.04 11.88 -22.58
CA SER A 223 4.61 11.70 -22.28
C SER A 223 4.40 11.28 -20.83
N LEU A 224 3.26 11.61 -20.25
CA LEU A 224 2.90 11.29 -18.88
C LEU A 224 1.54 10.61 -18.81
N GLU A 225 1.51 9.42 -18.22
CA GLU A 225 0.28 8.70 -17.90
C GLU A 225 0.02 8.76 -16.38
N ILE A 226 -1.11 9.32 -15.99
CA ILE A 226 -1.48 9.50 -14.58
C ILE A 226 -2.55 8.49 -14.20
N CYS A 227 -2.14 7.45 -13.46
CA CYS A 227 -3.01 6.48 -12.84
C CYS A 227 -3.07 6.75 -11.33
N CYS A 228 -4.24 7.01 -10.77
CA CYS A 228 -4.38 7.32 -9.35
C CYS A 228 -5.30 6.33 -8.65
N PRO A 229 -5.15 6.11 -7.33
CA PRO A 229 -6.12 5.33 -6.57
C PRO A 229 -7.53 5.95 -6.66
N PRO A 230 -8.62 5.16 -6.56
CA PRO A 230 -10.00 5.65 -6.71
C PRO A 230 -10.32 6.83 -5.79
N TYR A 231 -9.84 6.81 -4.55
CA TYR A 231 -10.09 7.88 -3.58
C TYR A 231 -9.43 9.22 -3.94
N ALA A 232 -8.40 9.21 -4.78
CA ALA A 232 -7.67 10.41 -5.17
C ALA A 232 -8.31 11.13 -6.34
N THR A 233 -9.09 10.45 -7.16
CA THR A 233 -9.76 11.03 -8.33
C THR A 233 -10.76 12.13 -7.96
N ASP A 234 -11.34 12.06 -6.77
CA ASP A 234 -12.37 13.00 -6.34
C ASP A 234 -11.84 14.35 -5.87
N TRP A 235 -10.58 14.43 -5.42
CA TRP A 235 -10.05 15.65 -4.82
C TRP A 235 -8.96 16.33 -5.67
N PHE A 236 -8.33 15.64 -6.60
CA PHE A 236 -7.40 16.28 -7.52
C PHE A 236 -8.16 17.15 -8.51
N LYS A 237 -7.90 18.46 -8.48
CA LYS A 237 -8.68 19.47 -9.22
C LYS A 237 -7.84 20.29 -10.19
N ARG A 238 -6.54 20.02 -10.29
CA ARG A 238 -5.68 20.72 -11.23
C ARG A 238 -6.15 20.46 -12.67
N ASP A 239 -6.35 21.52 -13.43
CA ASP A 239 -6.58 21.46 -14.86
C ASP A 239 -5.24 21.10 -15.56
N ILE A 240 -5.25 20.05 -16.33
CA ILE A 240 -4.10 19.56 -17.12
C ILE A 240 -4.40 19.54 -18.62
N SER A 241 -5.54 20.07 -19.04
CA SER A 241 -5.98 20.03 -20.44
C SER A 241 -5.06 20.77 -21.41
N GLU A 242 -4.34 21.79 -20.92
CA GLU A 242 -3.37 22.56 -21.68
C GLU A 242 -1.98 21.87 -21.75
N LEU A 243 -1.72 20.87 -20.91
CA LEU A 243 -0.42 20.19 -20.87
C LEU A 243 -0.36 19.11 -21.96
N LYS A 244 0.44 19.36 -22.99
CA LYS A 244 0.58 18.45 -24.12
C LYS A 244 1.16 17.10 -23.68
N ASP A 245 0.55 16.00 -24.18
CA ASP A 245 0.95 14.60 -23.91
C ASP A 245 0.90 14.21 -22.41
N VAL A 246 0.05 14.88 -21.61
CA VAL A 246 -0.29 14.50 -20.23
C VAL A 246 -1.70 13.89 -20.23
N ASN A 247 -1.80 12.63 -19.84
CA ASN A 247 -3.03 11.87 -19.90
C ASN A 247 -3.50 11.44 -18.50
N TRP A 248 -4.69 11.90 -18.09
CA TRP A 248 -5.34 11.45 -16.89
C TRP A 248 -6.12 10.16 -17.13
N GLN A 249 -5.62 9.06 -16.58
CA GLN A 249 -6.25 7.74 -16.70
C GLN A 249 -7.15 7.41 -15.51
N GLY A 250 -6.99 8.12 -14.38
CA GLY A 250 -7.73 7.85 -13.15
C GLY A 250 -7.41 6.47 -12.54
N ALA A 251 -8.40 5.89 -11.87
CA ALA A 251 -8.25 4.56 -11.29
C ALA A 251 -8.27 3.47 -12.36
N ARG A 252 -7.36 2.52 -12.26
CA ARG A 252 -7.24 1.40 -13.18
C ARG A 252 -7.42 0.07 -12.43
N CYS A 253 -8.01 -0.92 -13.10
CA CYS A 253 -7.97 -2.28 -12.60
C CYS A 253 -6.52 -2.80 -12.55
N PRO A 254 -6.20 -3.77 -11.68
CA PRO A 254 -4.83 -4.23 -11.50
C PRO A 254 -4.15 -4.67 -12.80
N ASN A 255 -4.86 -5.40 -13.65
CA ASN A 255 -4.33 -5.89 -14.91
C ASN A 255 -3.95 -4.75 -15.87
N ASP A 256 -4.81 -3.75 -16.02
CA ASP A 256 -4.53 -2.58 -16.87
C ASP A 256 -3.39 -1.73 -16.29
N LEU A 257 -3.36 -1.55 -14.96
CA LEU A 257 -2.28 -0.82 -14.31
C LEU A 257 -0.92 -1.48 -14.54
N LYS A 258 -0.83 -2.82 -14.39
CA LYS A 258 0.42 -3.55 -14.63
C LYS A 258 0.88 -3.44 -16.09
N ARG A 259 -0.07 -3.45 -17.04
CA ARG A 259 0.22 -3.23 -18.45
C ARG A 259 0.79 -1.82 -18.71
N GLU A 260 0.19 -0.79 -18.12
CA GLU A 260 0.69 0.58 -18.27
C GLU A 260 2.06 0.78 -17.62
N ILE A 261 2.31 0.16 -16.46
CA ILE A 261 3.64 0.13 -15.82
C ILE A 261 4.66 -0.56 -16.73
N ALA A 262 4.31 -1.70 -17.31
CA ALA A 262 5.22 -2.43 -18.19
C ALA A 262 5.63 -1.63 -19.45
N LYS A 263 4.73 -0.78 -19.97
CA LYS A 263 5.00 0.11 -21.09
C LYS A 263 5.78 1.37 -20.74
N ALA A 264 5.79 1.80 -19.49
CA ALA A 264 6.44 3.03 -19.07
C ALA A 264 7.97 2.87 -19.06
N GLU A 265 8.68 3.91 -19.49
CA GLU A 265 10.14 3.96 -19.40
C GLU A 265 10.61 4.55 -18.07
N TYR A 266 9.92 5.59 -17.57
CA TYR A 266 10.33 6.31 -16.37
C TYR A 266 9.25 6.35 -15.29
N TRP A 267 9.69 6.35 -14.04
CA TRP A 267 8.92 6.74 -12.87
C TRP A 267 9.67 7.82 -12.12
N ILE A 268 9.06 8.98 -12.00
CA ILE A 268 9.63 10.14 -11.33
C ILE A 268 8.82 10.37 -10.05
N TYR A 269 9.47 10.14 -8.89
CA TYR A 269 8.82 10.23 -7.59
C TYR A 269 9.58 11.20 -6.68
N MET A 270 9.37 12.49 -6.95
CA MET A 270 9.99 13.58 -6.22
C MET A 270 9.06 13.99 -5.08
N SER A 271 9.14 13.26 -3.97
CA SER A 271 8.24 13.39 -2.83
C SER A 271 8.98 13.72 -1.55
N GLY A 272 8.44 14.69 -0.78
CA GLY A 272 8.81 14.92 0.62
C GLY A 272 8.03 14.05 1.60
N TYR A 273 7.09 13.23 1.11
CA TYR A 273 6.31 12.36 1.96
C TYR A 273 7.14 11.23 2.53
N ASN A 274 6.98 11.00 3.84
CA ASN A 274 7.73 9.97 4.55
C ASN A 274 7.11 8.60 4.35
N GLU A 275 7.40 7.97 3.21
CA GLU A 275 6.86 6.66 2.86
C GLU A 275 7.28 5.59 3.87
N THR A 276 6.29 4.88 4.39
CA THR A 276 6.50 3.76 5.32
C THR A 276 6.98 2.50 4.60
N TYR A 277 6.55 2.30 3.34
CA TYR A 277 7.04 1.24 2.46
C TYR A 277 7.17 1.71 1.01
N CYS A 278 6.09 2.05 0.33
CA CYS A 278 5.95 2.37 -1.10
C CYS A 278 5.87 1.13 -2.01
N ILE A 279 4.68 0.52 -2.06
CA ILE A 279 4.40 -0.63 -2.96
C ILE A 279 4.61 -0.21 -4.43
N SER A 280 4.24 1.02 -4.81
CA SER A 280 4.43 1.53 -6.17
C SER A 280 5.89 1.44 -6.62
N ALA A 281 6.87 1.63 -5.74
CA ALA A 281 8.27 1.46 -6.09
C ALA A 281 8.60 0.02 -6.49
N LEU A 282 8.08 -1.00 -5.74
CA LEU A 282 8.23 -2.40 -6.15
C LEU A 282 7.56 -2.69 -7.50
N GLU A 283 6.37 -2.14 -7.73
CA GLU A 283 5.63 -2.30 -8.98
C GLU A 283 6.42 -1.74 -10.17
N MET A 284 7.10 -0.59 -9.98
CA MET A 284 7.98 -0.02 -11.01
C MET A 284 9.16 -0.92 -11.31
N LEU A 285 9.79 -1.47 -10.27
CA LEU A 285 10.92 -2.39 -10.47
C LEU A 285 10.47 -3.67 -11.20
N MET A 286 9.29 -4.20 -10.88
CA MET A 286 8.71 -5.35 -11.61
C MET A 286 8.45 -5.04 -13.08
N GLY A 287 8.07 -3.80 -13.39
CA GLY A 287 7.88 -3.32 -14.76
C GLY A 287 9.18 -2.96 -15.46
N GLU A 288 10.37 -3.13 -14.86
CA GLU A 288 11.67 -2.69 -15.41
C GLU A 288 11.69 -1.17 -15.73
N VAL A 289 10.99 -0.37 -14.92
CA VAL A 289 10.90 1.08 -15.10
C VAL A 289 12.13 1.75 -14.52
N LYS A 290 12.69 2.72 -15.24
CA LYS A 290 13.79 3.57 -14.76
C LYS A 290 13.26 4.54 -13.68
N CYS A 291 13.68 4.36 -12.42
CA CYS A 291 13.17 5.11 -11.29
C CYS A 291 14.07 6.30 -10.93
N ILE A 292 13.47 7.48 -10.77
CA ILE A 292 14.11 8.72 -10.26
C ILE A 292 13.35 9.15 -9.01
N THR A 293 14.02 9.30 -7.87
CA THR A 293 13.37 9.61 -6.60
C THR A 293 14.24 10.45 -5.67
N THR A 294 13.60 11.11 -4.68
CA THR A 294 14.30 11.77 -3.56
C THR A 294 14.83 10.77 -2.54
N GLY A 295 14.38 9.51 -2.55
CA GLY A 295 14.74 8.52 -1.54
C GLY A 295 14.17 8.81 -0.15
N THR A 296 13.10 9.62 -0.04
CA THR A 296 12.49 9.97 1.25
C THR A 296 11.77 8.78 1.87
N GLY A 297 11.95 8.60 3.17
CA GLY A 297 11.34 7.48 3.89
C GLY A 297 11.98 6.13 3.55
N ASN A 298 11.15 5.10 3.44
CA ASN A 298 11.60 3.75 3.09
C ASN A 298 11.98 3.60 1.60
N ILE A 299 11.65 4.56 0.74
CA ILE A 299 11.96 4.47 -0.70
C ILE A 299 13.45 4.22 -0.93
N LYS A 300 14.33 4.86 -0.16
CA LYS A 300 15.80 4.65 -0.24
C LYS A 300 16.24 3.19 -0.04
N ASN A 301 15.43 2.38 0.62
CA ASN A 301 15.71 0.95 0.83
C ASN A 301 15.23 0.09 -0.36
N ILE A 302 14.23 0.57 -1.10
CA ILE A 302 13.70 -0.08 -2.31
C ILE A 302 14.47 0.40 -3.54
N ILE A 303 14.54 1.71 -3.76
CA ILE A 303 15.29 2.32 -4.85
C ILE A 303 16.67 2.73 -4.31
N THR A 304 17.64 1.89 -4.52
CA THR A 304 19.05 2.17 -4.20
C THR A 304 19.79 2.64 -5.46
N PRO A 305 21.03 3.15 -5.36
CA PRO A 305 21.84 3.49 -6.55
C PRO A 305 22.02 2.35 -7.58
N ASN A 306 21.85 1.11 -7.12
CA ASN A 306 21.90 -0.09 -8.00
C ASN A 306 20.55 -0.42 -8.63
N ARG A 307 19.45 0.23 -8.23
CA ARG A 307 18.09 -0.03 -8.70
C ARG A 307 17.39 1.20 -9.27
N GLY A 308 18.01 2.38 -9.18
CA GLY A 308 17.46 3.62 -9.70
C GLY A 308 18.40 4.79 -9.47
N VAL A 309 17.87 6.00 -9.60
CA VAL A 309 18.58 7.26 -9.40
C VAL A 309 17.95 8.00 -8.22
N ILE A 310 18.78 8.34 -7.23
CA ILE A 310 18.37 9.14 -6.06
C ILE A 310 19.02 10.51 -6.20
N ILE A 311 18.19 11.56 -6.22
CA ILE A 311 18.62 12.95 -6.36
C ILE A 311 17.80 13.87 -5.46
N ASP A 312 18.28 15.06 -5.21
CA ASP A 312 17.52 16.09 -4.51
C ASP A 312 16.27 16.49 -5.31
N MET A 313 15.26 17.02 -4.60
CA MET A 313 14.03 17.55 -5.21
C MET A 313 14.33 18.85 -5.98
N ASN A 314 14.96 18.69 -7.13
CA ASN A 314 15.37 19.78 -8.01
C ASN A 314 14.99 19.41 -9.47
N PRO A 315 14.15 20.22 -10.14
CA PRO A 315 13.68 19.93 -11.50
C PRO A 315 14.81 19.90 -12.53
N GLU A 316 15.86 20.70 -12.34
CA GLU A 316 17.01 20.73 -13.24
C GLU A 316 17.83 19.41 -13.15
N TYR A 317 17.87 18.79 -11.96
CA TYR A 317 18.54 17.50 -11.83
C TYR A 317 17.75 16.39 -12.53
N VAL A 318 16.42 16.38 -12.39
CA VAL A 318 15.57 15.44 -13.11
C VAL A 318 15.74 15.62 -14.63
N LYS A 319 15.65 16.87 -15.12
CA LYS A 319 15.84 17.20 -16.55
C LYS A 319 17.19 16.71 -17.06
N LYS A 320 18.29 16.96 -16.34
CA LYS A 320 19.64 16.48 -16.68
C LYS A 320 19.71 14.97 -16.79
N VAL A 321 19.08 14.24 -15.87
CA VAL A 321 19.03 12.76 -15.90
C VAL A 321 18.28 12.27 -17.15
N LEU A 322 17.12 12.83 -17.43
CA LEU A 322 16.30 12.46 -18.61
C LEU A 322 17.02 12.79 -19.92
N VAL A 323 17.62 13.99 -20.05
CA VAL A 323 18.38 14.39 -21.25
C VAL A 323 19.59 13.49 -21.43
N ARG A 324 20.32 13.19 -20.36
CA ARG A 324 21.47 12.30 -20.43
C ARG A 324 21.07 10.89 -20.91
N ASP A 325 19.98 10.34 -20.41
CA ASP A 325 19.49 9.03 -20.82
C ASP A 325 19.10 9.01 -22.33
N ASN A 326 18.68 10.15 -22.87
CA ASN A 326 18.33 10.29 -24.28
C ASN A 326 19.54 10.56 -25.21
N THR A 327 20.64 11.07 -24.68
CA THR A 327 21.78 11.53 -25.51
C THR A 327 23.07 10.71 -25.29
N ASP A 328 23.19 10.03 -24.17
CA ASP A 328 24.33 9.18 -23.79
C ASP A 328 23.91 7.71 -23.81
N LYS A 329 24.23 7.02 -24.89
CA LYS A 329 23.85 5.61 -25.10
C LYS A 329 24.44 4.69 -24.05
N GLU A 330 25.66 4.89 -23.62
CA GLU A 330 26.32 4.05 -22.61
C GLU A 330 25.60 4.19 -21.26
N TYR A 331 25.25 5.40 -20.87
CA TYR A 331 24.44 5.67 -19.67
C TYR A 331 23.08 4.99 -19.75
N SER A 332 22.39 5.10 -20.89
CA SER A 332 21.07 4.49 -21.10
C SER A 332 21.12 2.97 -21.01
N ASP A 333 22.12 2.34 -21.66
CA ASP A 333 22.30 0.89 -21.63
C ASP A 333 22.65 0.38 -20.22
N GLU A 334 23.51 1.11 -19.48
CA GLU A 334 23.80 0.82 -18.08
C GLU A 334 22.54 0.89 -17.21
N TRP A 335 21.73 1.95 -17.35
CA TRP A 335 20.52 2.12 -16.56
C TRP A 335 19.48 1.04 -16.88
N ARG A 336 19.32 0.69 -18.16
CA ARG A 336 18.48 -0.43 -18.55
C ARG A 336 18.94 -1.75 -17.91
N SER A 337 20.23 -2.02 -17.91
CA SER A 337 20.80 -3.19 -17.23
C SER A 337 20.50 -3.20 -15.73
N LYS A 338 20.58 -2.03 -15.07
CA LYS A 338 20.18 -1.87 -13.65
C LYS A 338 18.70 -2.15 -13.44
N SER A 339 17.82 -1.69 -14.33
CA SER A 339 16.36 -1.92 -14.23
C SER A 339 16.01 -3.41 -14.32
N ILE A 340 16.68 -4.16 -15.20
CA ILE A 340 16.51 -5.61 -15.32
C ILE A 340 16.95 -6.33 -14.02
N LYS A 341 18.11 -5.96 -13.46
CA LYS A 341 18.59 -6.52 -12.20
C LYS A 341 17.68 -6.15 -11.02
N ALA A 342 17.11 -4.94 -11.05
CA ALA A 342 16.19 -4.45 -10.04
C ALA A 342 14.89 -5.28 -10.00
N LYS A 343 14.39 -5.72 -11.15
CA LYS A 343 13.26 -6.65 -11.25
C LYS A 343 13.55 -7.97 -10.54
N LEU A 344 14.73 -8.58 -10.77
CA LEU A 344 15.11 -9.82 -10.09
C LEU A 344 15.10 -9.68 -8.56
N TRP A 345 15.51 -8.52 -8.05
CA TRP A 345 15.38 -8.24 -6.63
C TRP A 345 13.91 -8.05 -6.22
N ALA A 346 13.09 -7.34 -7.00
CA ALA A 346 11.68 -7.13 -6.67
C ALA A 346 10.90 -8.45 -6.64
N GLU A 347 11.25 -9.42 -7.48
CA GLU A 347 10.66 -10.77 -7.48
C GLU A 347 10.85 -11.51 -6.15
N THR A 348 11.90 -11.20 -5.38
CA THR A 348 12.11 -11.75 -4.04
C THR A 348 11.19 -11.11 -2.99
N GLN A 349 10.56 -9.96 -3.30
CA GLN A 349 9.67 -9.24 -2.41
C GLN A 349 8.21 -9.63 -2.66
N ASN A 350 7.85 -10.86 -2.40
CA ASN A 350 6.55 -11.44 -2.77
C ASN A 350 5.73 -11.91 -1.55
N TRP A 351 4.41 -12.02 -1.73
CA TRP A 351 3.49 -12.39 -0.67
C TRP A 351 3.66 -13.84 -0.18
N SER A 352 4.19 -14.74 -1.00
CA SER A 352 4.45 -16.13 -0.56
C SER A 352 5.51 -16.19 0.54
N GLU A 353 6.49 -15.31 0.51
CA GLU A 353 7.48 -15.18 1.60
C GLU A 353 6.86 -14.46 2.83
N ARG A 354 6.11 -13.38 2.59
CA ARG A 354 5.54 -12.58 3.69
C ARG A 354 4.50 -13.35 4.50
N VAL A 355 3.72 -14.23 3.88
CA VAL A 355 2.76 -15.07 4.63
C VAL A 355 3.48 -16.02 5.58
N ILE A 356 4.65 -16.53 5.22
CA ILE A 356 5.46 -17.38 6.11
C ILE A 356 5.89 -16.58 7.34
N GLU A 357 6.37 -15.33 7.16
CA GLU A 357 6.72 -14.45 8.27
C GLU A 357 5.50 -14.18 9.19
N TRP A 358 4.32 -13.94 8.59
CA TRP A 358 3.07 -13.78 9.35
C TRP A 358 2.69 -15.06 10.11
N CYS A 359 2.74 -16.22 9.47
CA CYS A 359 2.44 -17.49 10.13
C CYS A 359 3.41 -17.78 11.30
N ASN A 360 4.70 -17.49 11.13
CA ASN A 360 5.68 -17.62 12.21
C ASN A 360 5.33 -16.70 13.38
N LEU A 361 5.03 -15.41 13.11
CA LEU A 361 4.64 -14.46 14.14
C LEU A 361 3.33 -14.85 14.86
N ILE A 362 2.38 -15.43 14.15
CA ILE A 362 1.10 -15.90 14.70
C ILE A 362 1.31 -17.10 15.62
N ASN A 363 2.26 -17.97 15.29
CA ASN A 363 2.55 -19.20 16.03
C ASN A 363 3.47 -18.99 17.24
N GLU A 364 4.15 -17.84 17.38
CA GLU A 364 4.86 -17.45 18.61
C GLU A 364 3.89 -17.31 19.81
#